data_49156d546c07b5198f36ecdf871b818e
#
_entry.id   49156d546c07b5198f36ecdf871b818e
#
_cell.length_a   1.000
_cell.length_b   1.000
_cell.length_c   1.000
_cell.angle_alpha   90.00
_cell.angle_beta   90.00
_cell.angle_gamma   90.00
#
_symmetry.space_group_name_H-M   'P 1'
#
loop_
_entity.id
_entity.type
_entity.pdbx_description
1 polymer ?
#
loop_
_entity_poly.entity_id
_entity_poly.type
_entity_poly.pdbx_seq_one_letter_code
_entity_poly.pdbx_strand_id
1 'polypeptide(L)'
;MVILLGSMGYVGQLFGQYFDRKGVAWTGISGRSFDLGAKDAILQTLKDSKATAVVNCAGYTGKPNVDACELDKGNCLDGNAVLPSAIREICGDLGIPWGHVSSGCIFALERPGGGGWREDDAPNFSFRHPPCSFYSGTKALGEEVLGYREVETSGADWPSWQHESEAEGYVWRLRIPFDQNDSPRNYLSKVQRYENLLQARNSLSQLEDFIAACWACFEKQVPFGIYNVTNPGSVTTSEVVDLIVKHGANNKDYKFFDNEEEFMAKAAKTPRSNCVLDTSKLEGVGINMRPVHEALDWSLQNWRPEA
;
A
#
# COMPACT_ATOMS: atom_id res chain seq x y z
N MET A 1 -0.95 -7.29 23.36
CA MET A 1 0.16 -7.61 22.44
C MET A 1 -0.34 -7.52 21.00
N VAL A 2 0.42 -6.88 20.08
CA VAL A 2 0.06 -6.77 18.66
C VAL A 2 0.54 -8.02 17.91
N ILE A 3 -0.29 -8.57 17.03
CA ILE A 3 0.12 -9.59 16.07
C ILE A 3 0.39 -8.94 14.73
N LEU A 4 1.62 -9.10 14.23
CA LEU A 4 2.09 -8.53 12.96
C LEU A 4 2.22 -9.63 11.91
N LEU A 5 1.26 -9.71 11.00
CA LEU A 5 1.29 -10.64 9.87
C LEU A 5 2.17 -10.08 8.75
N GLY A 6 2.99 -10.94 8.15
CA GLY A 6 3.95 -10.50 7.13
C GLY A 6 5.16 -9.75 7.69
N SER A 7 5.53 -10.00 8.94
CA SER A 7 6.63 -9.34 9.67
C SER A 7 7.99 -9.41 8.98
N MET A 8 8.22 -10.40 8.10
CA MET A 8 9.47 -10.54 7.34
C MET A 8 9.46 -9.82 5.98
N GLY A 9 8.33 -9.19 5.61
CA GLY A 9 8.20 -8.37 4.40
C GLY A 9 8.77 -6.96 4.57
N TYR A 10 8.95 -6.24 3.45
CA TYR A 10 9.53 -4.89 3.45
C TYR A 10 8.80 -3.91 4.40
N VAL A 11 7.48 -3.87 4.33
CA VAL A 11 6.65 -3.03 5.22
C VAL A 11 6.60 -3.60 6.65
N GLY A 12 6.44 -4.93 6.78
CA GLY A 12 6.31 -5.57 8.09
C GLY A 12 7.57 -5.47 8.95
N GLN A 13 8.77 -5.58 8.39
CA GLN A 13 10.02 -5.38 9.12
C GLN A 13 10.11 -3.97 9.74
N LEU A 14 9.69 -2.96 8.99
CA LEU A 14 9.69 -1.59 9.47
C LEU A 14 8.60 -1.33 10.53
N PHE A 15 7.45 -2.00 10.44
CA PHE A 15 6.47 -2.01 11.54
C PHE A 15 7.07 -2.62 12.83
N GLY A 16 7.74 -3.77 12.72
CA GLY A 16 8.41 -4.38 13.88
C GLY A 16 9.43 -3.43 14.51
N GLN A 17 10.31 -2.82 13.73
CA GLN A 17 11.28 -1.83 14.20
C GLN A 17 10.58 -0.60 14.83
N TYR A 18 9.46 -0.15 14.29
CA TYR A 18 8.68 0.93 14.86
C TYR A 18 8.10 0.55 16.22
N PHE A 19 7.53 -0.64 16.35
CA PHE A 19 7.00 -1.16 17.61
C PHE A 19 8.09 -1.30 18.68
N ASP A 20 9.26 -1.80 18.30
CA ASP A 20 10.42 -1.90 19.22
C ASP A 20 10.82 -0.51 19.73
N ARG A 21 10.94 0.49 18.85
CA ARG A 21 11.25 1.88 19.24
C ARG A 21 10.18 2.52 20.15
N LYS A 22 8.93 2.14 19.96
CA LYS A 22 7.78 2.64 20.74
C LYS A 22 7.51 1.84 22.02
N GLY A 23 8.21 0.73 22.24
CA GLY A 23 7.95 -0.16 23.37
C GLY A 23 6.60 -0.90 23.28
N VAL A 24 6.06 -1.05 22.07
CA VAL A 24 4.83 -1.80 21.81
C VAL A 24 5.16 -3.29 21.80
N ALA A 25 4.54 -4.07 22.68
CA ALA A 25 4.71 -5.53 22.66
C ALA A 25 4.06 -6.14 21.43
N TRP A 26 4.83 -6.87 20.62
CA TRP A 26 4.35 -7.49 19.39
C TRP A 26 4.97 -8.88 19.16
N THR A 27 4.31 -9.67 18.31
CA THR A 27 4.81 -10.95 17.80
C THR A 27 4.55 -11.01 16.29
N GLY A 28 5.59 -11.41 15.54
CA GLY A 28 5.52 -11.50 14.08
C GLY A 28 5.13 -12.91 13.60
N ILE A 29 4.25 -12.98 12.60
CA ILE A 29 3.97 -14.20 11.86
C ILE A 29 4.41 -13.97 10.39
N SER A 30 5.30 -14.85 9.88
CA SER A 30 5.80 -14.74 8.52
C SER A 30 4.80 -15.29 7.49
N GLY A 31 4.73 -14.66 6.30
CA GLY A 31 3.78 -15.04 5.25
C GLY A 31 3.99 -16.44 4.63
N ARG A 32 5.11 -17.14 4.91
CA ARG A 32 5.32 -18.53 4.48
C ARG A 32 4.49 -19.54 5.27
N SER A 33 3.83 -19.11 6.33
CA SER A 33 2.97 -19.93 7.18
C SER A 33 1.51 -19.90 6.77
N PHE A 34 1.17 -19.19 5.65
CA PHE A 34 -0.21 -19.00 5.23
C PHE A 34 -0.54 -19.84 3.99
N ASP A 35 -0.70 -21.14 4.18
CA ASP A 35 -1.53 -21.97 3.31
C ASP A 35 -3.00 -21.71 3.62
N LEU A 36 -3.92 -22.05 2.72
CA LEU A 36 -5.38 -21.98 2.96
C LEU A 36 -5.85 -22.74 4.22
N GLY A 37 -5.02 -23.64 4.78
CA GLY A 37 -5.20 -24.24 6.11
C GLY A 37 -4.79 -23.39 7.30
N ALA A 38 -4.26 -22.19 7.07
CA ALA A 38 -3.69 -21.35 8.11
C ALA A 38 -4.73 -20.58 8.94
N LYS A 39 -6.01 -20.54 8.55
CA LYS A 39 -7.06 -19.84 9.31
C LYS A 39 -7.10 -20.34 10.77
N ASP A 40 -7.10 -21.63 11.00
CA ASP A 40 -7.11 -22.22 12.34
C ASP A 40 -5.82 -21.90 13.11
N ALA A 41 -4.67 -21.91 12.43
CA ALA A 41 -3.39 -21.56 13.03
C ALA A 41 -3.33 -20.08 13.44
N ILE A 42 -3.87 -19.18 12.61
CA ILE A 42 -4.00 -17.75 12.92
C ILE A 42 -4.92 -17.58 14.14
N LEU A 43 -6.11 -18.18 14.10
CA LEU A 43 -7.08 -18.13 15.18
C LEU A 43 -6.48 -18.63 16.51
N GLN A 44 -5.77 -19.76 16.48
CA GLN A 44 -5.12 -20.30 17.67
C GLN A 44 -4.03 -19.36 18.18
N THR A 45 -3.21 -18.81 17.29
CA THR A 45 -2.17 -17.84 17.66
C THR A 45 -2.76 -16.58 18.30
N LEU A 46 -3.86 -16.05 17.75
CA LEU A 46 -4.53 -14.87 18.33
C LEU A 46 -5.10 -15.15 19.72
N LYS A 47 -5.70 -16.32 19.93
CA LYS A 47 -6.20 -16.75 21.24
C LYS A 47 -5.08 -16.93 22.27
N ASP A 48 -4.03 -17.67 21.91
CA ASP A 48 -2.93 -17.99 22.81
C ASP A 48 -2.11 -16.75 23.20
N SER A 49 -1.94 -15.84 22.28
CA SER A 49 -1.17 -14.60 22.47
C SER A 49 -1.90 -13.51 23.25
N LYS A 50 -3.20 -13.66 23.52
CA LYS A 50 -4.05 -12.58 24.06
C LYS A 50 -3.88 -11.28 23.26
N ALA A 51 -3.98 -11.41 21.95
CA ALA A 51 -3.81 -10.30 21.02
C ALA A 51 -4.79 -9.15 21.33
N THR A 52 -4.30 -7.93 21.30
CA THR A 52 -5.10 -6.70 21.49
C THR A 52 -5.30 -5.93 20.20
N ALA A 53 -4.53 -6.25 19.17
CA ALA A 53 -4.68 -5.73 17.81
C ALA A 53 -3.96 -6.65 16.83
N VAL A 54 -4.42 -6.64 15.57
CA VAL A 54 -3.78 -7.32 14.45
C VAL A 54 -3.37 -6.30 13.39
N VAL A 55 -2.13 -6.36 12.92
CA VAL A 55 -1.64 -5.58 11.77
C VAL A 55 -1.26 -6.54 10.65
N ASN A 56 -1.96 -6.46 9.52
CA ASN A 56 -1.70 -7.30 8.36
C ASN A 56 -0.90 -6.54 7.29
N CYS A 57 0.40 -6.83 7.21
CA CYS A 57 1.30 -6.43 6.13
C CYS A 57 1.55 -7.56 5.12
N ALA A 58 0.96 -8.74 5.33
CA ALA A 58 1.10 -9.86 4.40
C ALA A 58 0.27 -9.59 3.14
N GLY A 59 0.82 -10.01 2.03
CA GLY A 59 0.22 -9.92 0.71
C GLY A 59 1.21 -10.40 -0.34
N TYR A 60 0.73 -10.62 -1.56
CA TYR A 60 1.53 -11.08 -2.68
C TYR A 60 1.72 -9.96 -3.70
N THR A 61 2.96 -9.60 -3.98
CA THR A 61 3.31 -8.53 -4.94
C THR A 61 4.15 -9.03 -6.11
N GLY A 62 4.37 -10.35 -6.22
CA GLY A 62 5.27 -10.95 -7.20
C GLY A 62 6.76 -10.62 -6.97
N LYS A 63 7.61 -11.33 -7.69
CA LYS A 63 9.06 -11.08 -7.76
C LYS A 63 9.52 -11.21 -9.21
N PRO A 64 10.28 -10.29 -9.77
CA PRO A 64 10.86 -9.09 -9.15
C PRO A 64 9.84 -7.95 -8.95
N ASN A 65 8.71 -7.97 -9.65
CA ASN A 65 7.66 -6.94 -9.63
C ASN A 65 6.28 -7.56 -9.87
N VAL A 66 5.25 -6.71 -10.02
CA VAL A 66 3.84 -7.12 -10.18
C VAL A 66 3.53 -7.92 -11.44
N ASP A 67 4.41 -7.91 -12.46
CA ASP A 67 4.23 -8.73 -13.66
C ASP A 67 4.21 -10.24 -13.34
N ALA A 68 4.90 -10.65 -12.27
CA ALA A 68 4.88 -12.04 -11.81
C ALA A 68 3.50 -12.49 -11.30
N CYS A 69 2.64 -11.57 -10.91
CA CYS A 69 1.26 -11.87 -10.49
C CYS A 69 0.42 -12.42 -11.65
N GLU A 70 0.74 -12.06 -12.89
CA GLU A 70 0.07 -12.61 -14.08
C GLU A 70 0.34 -14.10 -14.27
N LEU A 71 1.47 -14.59 -13.75
CA LEU A 71 1.92 -15.98 -13.85
C LEU A 71 1.60 -16.82 -12.60
N ASP A 72 1.32 -16.16 -11.48
CA ASP A 72 1.09 -16.82 -10.18
C ASP A 72 -0.20 -16.28 -9.53
N LYS A 73 -1.30 -16.48 -10.25
CA LYS A 73 -2.61 -15.95 -9.91
C LYS A 73 -3.17 -16.51 -8.59
N GLY A 74 -2.93 -17.80 -8.31
CA GLY A 74 -3.38 -18.45 -7.09
C GLY A 74 -2.81 -17.77 -5.85
N ASN A 75 -1.48 -17.70 -5.71
CA ASN A 75 -0.83 -17.05 -4.59
C ASN A 75 -1.19 -15.54 -4.49
N CYS A 76 -1.43 -14.90 -5.64
CA CYS A 76 -1.85 -13.50 -5.66
C CYS A 76 -3.27 -13.32 -5.07
N LEU A 77 -4.22 -14.20 -5.41
CA LEU A 77 -5.57 -14.20 -4.82
C LEU A 77 -5.52 -14.54 -3.32
N ASP A 78 -4.79 -15.60 -2.97
CA ASP A 78 -4.67 -16.05 -1.57
C ASP A 78 -4.13 -14.95 -0.67
N GLY A 79 -3.03 -14.33 -1.06
CA GLY A 79 -2.39 -13.29 -0.24
C GLY A 79 -3.15 -11.96 -0.22
N ASN A 80 -3.86 -11.59 -1.30
CA ASN A 80 -4.43 -10.25 -1.44
C ASN A 80 -5.94 -10.20 -1.21
N ALA A 81 -6.65 -11.32 -1.26
CA ALA A 81 -8.10 -11.39 -1.03
C ALA A 81 -8.49 -12.43 0.03
N VAL A 82 -8.04 -13.69 -0.07
CA VAL A 82 -8.45 -14.74 0.87
C VAL A 82 -7.92 -14.48 2.28
N LEU A 83 -6.65 -14.12 2.41
CA LEU A 83 -6.06 -13.83 3.72
C LEU A 83 -6.72 -12.61 4.43
N PRO A 84 -6.93 -11.46 3.78
CA PRO A 84 -7.67 -10.37 4.41
C PRO A 84 -9.07 -10.76 4.88
N SER A 85 -9.83 -11.54 4.09
CA SER A 85 -11.15 -12.06 4.49
C SER A 85 -11.06 -12.89 5.77
N ALA A 86 -10.12 -13.83 5.82
CA ALA A 86 -9.92 -14.68 7.00
C ALA A 86 -9.57 -13.86 8.24
N ILE A 87 -8.74 -12.84 8.11
CA ILE A 87 -8.37 -11.95 9.22
C ILE A 87 -9.59 -11.17 9.73
N ARG A 88 -10.38 -10.60 8.83
CA ARG A 88 -11.64 -9.91 9.18
C ARG A 88 -12.55 -10.81 10.00
N GLU A 89 -12.82 -12.03 9.51
CA GLU A 89 -13.68 -13.00 10.19
C GLU A 89 -13.15 -13.37 11.58
N ILE A 90 -11.87 -13.76 11.68
CA ILE A 90 -11.25 -14.16 12.94
C ILE A 90 -11.24 -13.00 13.95
N CYS A 91 -10.90 -11.80 13.51
CA CYS A 91 -10.85 -10.63 14.38
C CYS A 91 -12.24 -10.19 14.83
N GLY A 92 -13.24 -10.28 13.94
CA GLY A 92 -14.65 -10.04 14.28
C GLY A 92 -15.16 -11.01 15.32
N ASP A 93 -14.93 -12.32 15.15
CA ASP A 93 -15.31 -13.38 16.12
C ASP A 93 -14.66 -13.19 17.51
N LEU A 94 -13.46 -12.63 17.56
CA LEU A 94 -12.70 -12.41 18.79
C LEU A 94 -12.88 -10.99 19.37
N GLY A 95 -13.55 -10.07 18.65
CA GLY A 95 -13.66 -8.66 19.05
C GLY A 95 -12.31 -7.93 19.09
N ILE A 96 -11.35 -8.31 18.21
CA ILE A 96 -10.00 -7.74 18.16
C ILE A 96 -9.93 -6.71 17.00
N PRO A 97 -9.56 -5.44 17.26
CA PRO A 97 -9.37 -4.46 16.20
C PRO A 97 -8.20 -4.86 15.29
N TRP A 98 -8.35 -4.60 14.00
CA TRP A 98 -7.35 -4.96 12.99
C TRP A 98 -7.10 -3.83 12.00
N GLY A 99 -5.93 -3.88 11.34
CA GLY A 99 -5.57 -3.01 10.25
C GLY A 99 -4.89 -3.81 9.12
N HIS A 100 -5.27 -3.51 7.87
CA HIS A 100 -4.75 -4.18 6.67
C HIS A 100 -4.08 -3.18 5.73
N VAL A 101 -2.86 -3.50 5.29
CA VAL A 101 -2.14 -2.75 4.27
C VAL A 101 -2.67 -3.12 2.88
N SER A 102 -3.56 -2.27 2.37
CA SER A 102 -4.05 -2.30 0.98
C SER A 102 -3.13 -1.48 0.07
N SER A 103 -3.57 -1.13 -1.11
CA SER A 103 -2.75 -0.40 -2.08
C SER A 103 -3.58 0.57 -2.93
N GLY A 104 -3.07 1.78 -3.14
CA GLY A 104 -3.62 2.72 -4.11
C GLY A 104 -3.46 2.31 -5.58
N CYS A 105 -2.82 1.14 -5.86
CA CYS A 105 -2.70 0.61 -7.22
C CYS A 105 -4.04 0.19 -7.85
N ILE A 106 -5.13 0.26 -7.09
CA ILE A 106 -6.52 0.05 -7.57
C ILE A 106 -7.07 1.25 -8.34
N PHE A 107 -6.29 2.33 -8.40
CA PHE A 107 -6.61 3.53 -9.18
C PHE A 107 -5.58 3.78 -10.27
N ALA A 108 -6.02 4.42 -11.35
CA ALA A 108 -5.19 4.94 -12.42
C ALA A 108 -5.68 6.31 -12.83
N LEU A 109 -4.78 7.13 -13.40
CA LEU A 109 -5.05 8.48 -13.88
C LEU A 109 -5.54 9.43 -12.76
N GLU A 110 -6.12 10.55 -13.18
CA GLU A 110 -6.73 11.52 -12.28
C GLU A 110 -8.22 11.21 -12.08
N ARG A 111 -8.75 11.64 -10.95
CA ARG A 111 -10.16 11.57 -10.66
C ARG A 111 -10.95 12.45 -11.62
N PRO A 112 -12.15 12.04 -12.08
CA PRO A 112 -13.05 12.94 -12.80
C PRO A 112 -13.29 14.23 -11.99
N GLY A 113 -13.17 15.38 -12.64
CA GLY A 113 -13.23 16.70 -11.98
C GLY A 113 -11.91 17.16 -11.34
N GLY A 114 -10.84 16.37 -11.45
CA GLY A 114 -9.50 16.69 -10.94
C GLY A 114 -9.27 16.28 -9.47
N GLY A 115 -8.02 16.45 -9.03
CA GLY A 115 -7.58 16.08 -7.68
C GLY A 115 -7.24 14.60 -7.52
N GLY A 116 -6.99 14.18 -6.27
CA GLY A 116 -6.69 12.81 -5.93
C GLY A 116 -7.93 11.94 -5.73
N TRP A 117 -7.78 10.63 -5.95
CA TRP A 117 -8.80 9.63 -5.64
C TRP A 117 -9.03 9.56 -4.13
N ARG A 118 -10.29 9.58 -3.73
CA ARG A 118 -10.71 9.55 -2.33
C ARG A 118 -10.98 8.13 -1.85
N GLU A 119 -11.13 7.96 -0.56
CA GLU A 119 -11.42 6.67 0.04
C GLU A 119 -12.80 6.12 -0.34
N ASP A 120 -13.74 7.01 -0.61
CA ASP A 120 -15.11 6.73 -1.02
C ASP A 120 -15.33 6.70 -2.54
N ASP A 121 -14.28 6.83 -3.35
CA ASP A 121 -14.35 6.60 -4.80
C ASP A 121 -14.17 5.10 -5.10
N ALA A 122 -15.00 4.53 -5.98
CA ALA A 122 -14.85 3.16 -6.43
C ALA A 122 -13.55 2.99 -7.26
N PRO A 123 -12.83 1.85 -7.11
CA PRO A 123 -11.61 1.60 -7.87
C PRO A 123 -11.84 1.61 -9.39
N ASN A 124 -11.06 2.39 -10.14
CA ASN A 124 -11.13 2.45 -11.60
C ASN A 124 -10.07 1.61 -12.32
N PHE A 125 -9.26 0.87 -11.57
CA PHE A 125 -8.20 0.01 -12.11
C PHE A 125 -8.27 -1.36 -11.41
N SER A 126 -9.34 -2.10 -11.69
CA SER A 126 -9.75 -3.32 -11.02
C SER A 126 -10.33 -4.35 -12.00
N PHE A 127 -10.69 -5.53 -11.54
CA PHE A 127 -11.38 -6.52 -12.38
C PHE A 127 -12.77 -6.05 -12.85
N ARG A 128 -13.41 -5.13 -12.13
CA ARG A 128 -14.67 -4.50 -12.55
C ARG A 128 -14.46 -3.44 -13.62
N HIS A 129 -13.32 -2.78 -13.60
CA HIS A 129 -12.95 -1.67 -14.50
C HIS A 129 -11.61 -1.99 -15.19
N PRO A 130 -11.61 -2.87 -16.21
CA PRO A 130 -10.43 -3.17 -17.01
C PRO A 130 -10.08 -2.00 -17.96
N PRO A 131 -8.81 -1.89 -18.41
CA PRO A 131 -7.72 -2.82 -18.14
C PRO A 131 -7.09 -2.62 -16.76
N CYS A 132 -6.64 -3.71 -16.12
CA CYS A 132 -5.86 -3.63 -14.88
C CYS A 132 -4.80 -4.75 -14.85
N SER A 133 -3.80 -4.60 -13.97
CA SER A 133 -2.93 -5.72 -13.63
C SER A 133 -3.68 -6.72 -12.75
N PHE A 134 -3.30 -8.00 -12.80
CA PHE A 134 -3.88 -9.00 -11.91
C PHE A 134 -3.65 -8.63 -10.44
N TYR A 135 -2.48 -8.07 -10.12
CA TYR A 135 -2.19 -7.53 -8.80
C TYR A 135 -3.21 -6.47 -8.36
N SER A 136 -3.48 -5.47 -9.20
CA SER A 136 -4.43 -4.40 -8.89
C SER A 136 -5.85 -4.94 -8.72
N GLY A 137 -6.27 -5.84 -9.60
CA GLY A 137 -7.56 -6.52 -9.49
C GLY A 137 -7.71 -7.30 -8.18
N THR A 138 -6.66 -8.03 -7.73
CA THR A 138 -6.71 -8.75 -6.45
C THR A 138 -6.67 -7.84 -5.24
N LYS A 139 -6.03 -6.66 -5.32
CA LYS A 139 -6.06 -5.67 -4.23
C LYS A 139 -7.42 -4.99 -4.10
N ALA A 140 -8.10 -4.71 -5.22
CA ALA A 140 -9.49 -4.22 -5.20
C ALA A 140 -10.44 -5.29 -4.63
N LEU A 141 -10.32 -6.55 -5.08
CA LEU A 141 -11.07 -7.67 -4.53
C LEU A 141 -10.79 -7.86 -3.02
N GLY A 142 -9.55 -7.58 -2.59
CA GLY A 142 -9.18 -7.57 -1.17
C GLY A 142 -10.00 -6.57 -0.34
N GLU A 143 -10.31 -5.40 -0.88
CA GLU A 143 -11.20 -4.45 -0.22
C GLU A 143 -12.68 -4.90 -0.29
N GLU A 144 -13.11 -5.54 -1.39
CA GLU A 144 -14.48 -6.09 -1.50
C GLU A 144 -14.75 -7.16 -0.44
N VAL A 145 -13.84 -8.10 -0.22
CA VAL A 145 -14.01 -9.14 0.82
C VAL A 145 -13.94 -8.58 2.25
N LEU A 146 -13.42 -7.38 2.41
CA LEU A 146 -13.49 -6.63 3.66
C LEU A 146 -14.80 -5.85 3.85
N GLY A 147 -15.79 -6.03 2.95
CA GLY A 147 -17.13 -5.48 3.04
C GLY A 147 -17.36 -4.20 2.25
N TYR A 148 -16.44 -3.81 1.38
CA TYR A 148 -16.62 -2.64 0.52
C TYR A 148 -17.22 -3.03 -0.82
N ARG A 149 -18.09 -2.19 -1.38
CA ARG A 149 -18.72 -2.40 -2.68
C ARG A 149 -18.92 -1.11 -3.44
N GLU A 150 -18.97 -1.25 -4.75
CA GLU A 150 -19.35 -0.17 -5.65
C GLU A 150 -20.84 0.11 -5.56
N VAL A 151 -21.19 1.38 -5.45
CA VAL A 151 -22.55 1.87 -5.40
C VAL A 151 -22.71 3.04 -6.37
N GLU A 152 -23.59 2.86 -7.34
CA GLU A 152 -23.99 3.93 -8.24
C GLU A 152 -24.69 5.06 -7.48
N THR A 153 -24.22 6.28 -7.66
CA THR A 153 -24.78 7.46 -7.00
C THR A 153 -25.34 8.40 -8.07
N SER A 154 -26.66 8.61 -8.05
CA SER A 154 -27.33 9.48 -9.03
C SER A 154 -26.76 10.89 -9.00
N GLY A 155 -26.31 11.38 -10.15
CA GLY A 155 -25.72 12.71 -10.31
C GLY A 155 -24.25 12.85 -9.88
N ALA A 156 -23.59 11.77 -9.47
CA ALA A 156 -22.16 11.76 -9.24
C ALA A 156 -21.40 11.44 -10.54
N ASP A 157 -20.21 12.05 -10.70
CA ASP A 157 -19.35 11.81 -11.86
C ASP A 157 -18.65 10.44 -11.82
N TRP A 158 -18.65 9.79 -10.66
CA TRP A 158 -18.03 8.49 -10.43
C TRP A 158 -18.76 7.69 -9.35
N PRO A 159 -18.87 6.34 -9.47
CA PRO A 159 -19.44 5.49 -8.44
C PRO A 159 -18.75 5.62 -7.09
N SER A 160 -19.48 5.45 -6.02
CA SER A 160 -18.94 5.47 -4.67
C SER A 160 -18.50 4.08 -4.20
N TRP A 161 -17.54 4.05 -3.27
CA TRP A 161 -17.03 2.86 -2.60
C TRP A 161 -17.51 2.86 -1.16
N GLN A 162 -18.48 2.03 -0.84
CA GLN A 162 -19.17 2.05 0.43
C GLN A 162 -19.04 0.72 1.16
N HIS A 163 -18.90 0.76 2.48
CA HIS A 163 -18.99 -0.43 3.30
C HIS A 163 -20.44 -0.90 3.43
N GLU A 164 -20.67 -2.22 3.37
CA GLU A 164 -22.04 -2.81 3.45
C GLU A 164 -22.72 -2.58 4.80
N SER A 165 -21.92 -2.45 5.85
CA SER A 165 -22.32 -2.18 7.24
C SER A 165 -21.38 -1.15 7.85
N GLU A 166 -21.11 -1.22 9.15
CA GLU A 166 -20.02 -0.46 9.78
C GLU A 166 -18.69 -1.20 9.62
N ALA A 167 -17.62 -0.47 9.27
CA ALA A 167 -16.28 -1.03 9.18
C ALA A 167 -15.78 -1.44 10.56
N GLU A 168 -15.16 -2.62 10.66
CA GLU A 168 -14.68 -3.21 11.93
C GLU A 168 -13.15 -3.13 12.07
N GLY A 169 -12.48 -2.52 11.10
CA GLY A 169 -11.03 -2.40 11.07
C GLY A 169 -10.56 -1.30 10.12
N TYR A 170 -9.25 -1.12 10.08
CA TYR A 170 -8.60 -0.15 9.22
C TYR A 170 -8.12 -0.78 7.93
N VAL A 171 -8.31 -0.09 6.80
CA VAL A 171 -7.73 -0.44 5.50
C VAL A 171 -6.83 0.72 5.06
N TRP A 172 -5.52 0.51 5.03
CA TRP A 172 -4.55 1.54 4.70
C TRP A 172 -4.02 1.37 3.28
N ARG A 173 -4.40 2.26 2.39
CA ARG A 173 -3.91 2.27 1.01
C ARG A 173 -2.51 2.86 0.96
N LEU A 174 -1.52 1.98 0.78
CA LEU A 174 -0.12 2.32 0.54
C LEU A 174 0.09 2.65 -0.94
N ARG A 175 0.96 3.61 -1.26
CA ARG A 175 1.30 3.90 -2.67
C ARG A 175 2.81 4.06 -2.84
N ILE A 176 3.40 3.27 -3.76
CA ILE A 176 4.81 3.35 -4.17
C ILE A 176 5.73 3.64 -2.98
N PRO A 177 6.01 2.63 -2.12
CA PRO A 177 6.74 2.83 -0.88
C PRO A 177 8.21 3.17 -1.11
N PHE A 178 8.71 4.07 -0.27
CA PHE A 178 10.12 4.42 -0.22
C PHE A 178 10.56 4.72 1.23
N ASP A 179 11.86 4.61 1.46
CA ASP A 179 12.53 5.02 2.68
C ASP A 179 13.97 5.47 2.38
N GLN A 180 14.76 5.73 3.39
CA GLN A 180 16.14 6.16 3.30
C GLN A 180 17.14 5.01 3.09
N ASN A 181 16.72 3.74 3.09
CA ASN A 181 17.62 2.60 3.00
C ASN A 181 17.59 2.02 1.59
N ASP A 182 18.75 1.76 1.02
CA ASP A 182 18.83 1.08 -0.28
C ASP A 182 18.31 -0.36 -0.15
N SER A 183 17.37 -0.71 -1.02
CA SER A 183 16.71 -2.02 -1.01
C SER A 183 16.03 -2.28 -2.36
N PRO A 184 16.00 -3.53 -2.84
CA PRO A 184 15.30 -3.88 -4.09
C PRO A 184 13.79 -3.56 -4.09
N ARG A 185 13.19 -3.33 -2.92
CA ARG A 185 11.77 -2.97 -2.80
C ARG A 185 11.53 -1.48 -2.71
N ASN A 186 12.56 -0.70 -2.38
CA ASN A 186 12.48 0.75 -2.27
C ASN A 186 12.36 1.41 -3.64
N TYR A 187 11.38 2.32 -3.78
CA TYR A 187 11.17 3.06 -5.03
C TYR A 187 12.38 3.89 -5.44
N LEU A 188 13.03 4.57 -4.49
CA LEU A 188 14.24 5.37 -4.77
C LEU A 188 15.38 4.50 -5.31
N SER A 189 15.56 3.29 -4.77
CA SER A 189 16.54 2.33 -5.27
C SER A 189 16.22 1.88 -6.69
N LYS A 190 14.95 1.64 -7.01
CA LYS A 190 14.51 1.23 -8.35
C LYS A 190 14.77 2.34 -9.38
N VAL A 191 14.41 3.59 -9.05
CA VAL A 191 14.68 4.75 -9.93
C VAL A 191 16.17 4.87 -10.23
N GLN A 192 17.03 4.68 -9.21
CA GLN A 192 18.47 4.74 -9.39
C GLN A 192 19.05 3.59 -10.23
N ARG A 193 18.40 2.41 -10.24
CA ARG A 193 18.90 1.21 -10.92
C ARG A 193 18.35 1.02 -12.34
N TYR A 194 17.13 1.48 -12.61
CA TYR A 194 16.50 1.27 -13.91
C TYR A 194 17.22 2.05 -15.02
N GLU A 195 17.39 1.42 -16.17
CA GLU A 195 18.05 2.01 -17.34
C GLU A 195 17.18 3.11 -17.97
N ASN A 196 15.90 2.82 -18.12
CA ASN A 196 14.90 3.77 -18.62
C ASN A 196 13.74 3.88 -17.63
N LEU A 197 13.19 5.06 -17.49
CA LEU A 197 12.10 5.38 -16.57
C LEU A 197 10.83 5.74 -17.33
N LEU A 198 9.67 5.42 -16.77
CA LEU A 198 8.39 5.94 -17.24
C LEU A 198 8.13 7.30 -16.58
N GLN A 199 7.84 8.31 -17.36
CA GLN A 199 7.38 9.59 -16.84
C GLN A 199 5.92 9.45 -16.40
N ALA A 200 5.68 9.59 -15.11
CA ALA A 200 4.35 9.46 -14.52
C ALA A 200 4.24 10.30 -13.25
N ARG A 201 3.03 10.76 -12.93
CA ARG A 201 2.72 11.47 -11.68
C ARG A 201 2.06 10.51 -10.71
N ASN A 202 2.54 10.49 -9.47
CA ASN A 202 2.04 9.58 -8.44
C ASN A 202 2.05 10.21 -7.05
N SER A 203 1.15 9.74 -6.17
CA SER A 203 1.35 9.80 -4.73
C SER A 203 2.38 8.77 -4.29
N LEU A 204 3.13 9.06 -3.23
CA LEU A 204 4.13 8.17 -2.66
C LEU A 204 3.92 8.03 -1.14
N SER A 205 4.34 6.90 -0.57
CA SER A 205 4.34 6.68 0.88
C SER A 205 5.76 6.50 1.40
N GLN A 206 6.25 7.46 2.17
CA GLN A 206 7.47 7.29 2.96
C GLN A 206 7.15 6.36 4.13
N LEU A 207 7.91 5.29 4.30
CA LEU A 207 7.49 4.17 5.14
C LEU A 207 7.48 4.48 6.64
N GLU A 208 8.36 5.34 7.15
CA GLU A 208 8.29 5.72 8.57
C GLU A 208 7.05 6.56 8.86
N ASP A 209 6.70 7.49 7.96
CA ASP A 209 5.48 8.29 8.07
C ASP A 209 4.23 7.43 7.93
N PHE A 210 4.23 6.51 6.95
CA PHE A 210 3.15 5.55 6.73
C PHE A 210 2.85 4.72 7.98
N ILE A 211 3.88 4.11 8.56
CA ILE A 211 3.74 3.25 9.73
C ILE A 211 3.26 4.04 10.95
N ALA A 212 3.84 5.22 11.16
CA ALA A 212 3.41 6.11 12.25
C ALA A 212 1.93 6.52 12.10
N ALA A 213 1.49 6.84 10.88
CA ALA A 213 0.10 7.18 10.59
C ALA A 213 -0.85 5.99 10.79
N CYS A 214 -0.47 4.79 10.30
CA CYS A 214 -1.25 3.58 10.53
C CYS A 214 -1.41 3.26 12.02
N TRP A 215 -0.32 3.35 12.79
CA TRP A 215 -0.39 3.09 14.23
C TRP A 215 -1.15 4.18 14.97
N ALA A 216 -1.05 5.44 14.54
CA ALA A 216 -1.84 6.53 15.11
C ALA A 216 -3.35 6.32 14.96
N CYS A 217 -3.82 5.58 13.94
CA CYS A 217 -5.23 5.20 13.85
C CYS A 217 -5.70 4.41 15.08
N PHE A 218 -4.89 3.46 15.57
CA PHE A 218 -5.20 2.73 16.79
C PHE A 218 -5.03 3.58 18.05
N GLU A 219 -3.95 4.35 18.17
CA GLU A 219 -3.68 5.16 19.35
C GLU A 219 -4.76 6.24 19.58
N LYS A 220 -5.23 6.86 18.49
CA LYS A 220 -6.26 7.90 18.52
C LYS A 220 -7.68 7.36 18.43
N GLN A 221 -7.84 6.04 18.20
CA GLN A 221 -9.14 5.41 18.02
C GLN A 221 -10.01 6.14 16.98
N VAL A 222 -9.40 6.52 15.85
CA VAL A 222 -10.16 7.16 14.77
C VAL A 222 -11.22 6.19 14.20
N PRO A 223 -12.29 6.66 13.53
CA PRO A 223 -13.28 5.78 12.94
C PRO A 223 -12.65 4.71 12.06
N PHE A 224 -13.11 3.46 12.17
CA PHE A 224 -12.69 2.40 11.27
C PHE A 224 -13.05 2.72 9.81
N GLY A 225 -12.32 2.13 8.88
CA GLY A 225 -12.55 2.34 7.46
C GLY A 225 -11.28 2.44 6.63
N ILE A 226 -11.44 2.81 5.37
CA ILE A 226 -10.33 3.04 4.44
C ILE A 226 -9.70 4.40 4.71
N TYR A 227 -8.37 4.45 4.63
CA TYR A 227 -7.54 5.65 4.64
C TYR A 227 -6.49 5.59 3.54
N ASN A 228 -6.37 6.64 2.75
CA ASN A 228 -5.24 6.84 1.85
C ASN A 228 -4.03 7.32 2.66
N VAL A 229 -3.08 6.42 2.92
CA VAL A 229 -1.92 6.72 3.76
C VAL A 229 -0.72 6.99 2.86
N THR A 230 -0.72 8.17 2.25
CA THR A 230 0.37 8.67 1.40
C THR A 230 0.83 10.03 1.91
N ASN A 231 2.07 10.41 1.60
CA ASN A 231 2.54 11.75 1.88
C ASN A 231 1.74 12.77 1.04
N PRO A 232 1.19 13.84 1.64
CA PRO A 232 0.38 14.83 0.92
C PRO A 232 1.08 15.40 -0.29
N GLY A 233 0.33 15.55 -1.39
CA GLY A 233 0.82 15.98 -2.68
C GLY A 233 1.15 14.81 -3.62
N SER A 234 1.78 15.15 -4.74
CA SER A 234 2.19 14.19 -5.77
C SER A 234 3.48 14.65 -6.43
N VAL A 235 4.21 13.72 -7.03
CA VAL A 235 5.45 14.00 -7.75
C VAL A 235 5.48 13.26 -9.08
N THR A 236 6.19 13.84 -10.04
CA THR A 236 6.56 13.16 -11.28
C THR A 236 7.86 12.38 -11.12
N THR A 237 8.09 11.41 -12.00
CA THR A 237 9.35 10.66 -12.00
C THR A 237 10.56 11.57 -12.20
N SER A 238 10.44 12.60 -13.05
CA SER A 238 11.51 13.58 -13.28
C SER A 238 11.83 14.40 -12.02
N GLU A 239 10.83 14.87 -11.28
CA GLU A 239 11.05 15.57 -10.00
C GLU A 239 11.80 14.70 -8.99
N VAL A 240 11.50 13.39 -8.95
CA VAL A 240 12.24 12.44 -8.10
C VAL A 240 13.69 12.28 -8.56
N VAL A 241 13.93 12.19 -9.86
CA VAL A 241 15.29 12.14 -10.43
C VAL A 241 16.06 13.40 -10.08
N ASP A 242 15.47 14.59 -10.23
CA ASP A 242 16.11 15.86 -9.87
C ASP A 242 16.54 15.91 -8.40
N LEU A 243 15.72 15.37 -7.50
CA LEU A 243 16.07 15.26 -6.09
C LEU A 243 17.20 14.24 -5.85
N ILE A 244 17.20 13.08 -6.53
CA ILE A 244 18.28 12.09 -6.43
C ILE A 244 19.62 12.70 -6.85
N VAL A 245 19.65 13.44 -7.96
CA VAL A 245 20.85 14.13 -8.47
C VAL A 245 21.28 15.25 -7.51
N LYS A 246 20.33 16.08 -7.05
CA LYS A 246 20.58 17.16 -6.09
C LYS A 246 21.29 16.68 -4.83
N HIS A 247 20.88 15.53 -4.30
CA HIS A 247 21.47 14.95 -3.09
C HIS A 247 22.72 14.06 -3.35
N GLY A 248 23.13 13.91 -4.62
CA GLY A 248 24.30 13.13 -4.97
C GLY A 248 24.15 11.61 -4.72
N ALA A 249 22.92 11.12 -4.54
CA ALA A 249 22.66 9.70 -4.30
C ALA A 249 22.98 8.88 -5.55
N ASN A 250 22.79 9.44 -6.76
CA ASN A 250 23.24 8.88 -8.03
C ASN A 250 23.30 10.00 -9.08
N ASN A 251 24.38 10.00 -9.90
CA ASN A 251 24.62 11.02 -10.93
C ASN A 251 24.64 10.45 -12.36
N LYS A 252 23.98 9.31 -12.59
CA LYS A 252 23.89 8.74 -13.94
C LYS A 252 23.04 9.62 -14.86
N ASP A 253 23.24 9.45 -16.18
CA ASP A 253 22.36 10.02 -17.19
C ASP A 253 21.04 9.24 -17.22
N TYR A 254 19.96 9.85 -16.70
CA TYR A 254 18.64 9.23 -16.62
C TYR A 254 17.91 9.34 -17.96
N LYS A 255 17.44 8.22 -18.48
CA LYS A 255 16.67 8.13 -19.72
C LYS A 255 15.22 7.83 -19.41
N PHE A 256 14.34 8.32 -20.27
CA PHE A 256 12.91 8.09 -20.17
C PHE A 256 12.41 7.39 -21.43
N PHE A 257 11.37 6.59 -21.29
CA PHE A 257 10.59 6.13 -22.43
C PHE A 257 9.84 7.32 -23.04
N ASP A 258 9.65 7.32 -24.36
CA ASP A 258 8.97 8.39 -25.05
C ASP A 258 7.50 8.52 -24.63
N ASN A 259 6.87 7.38 -24.31
CA ASN A 259 5.48 7.30 -23.86
C ASN A 259 5.18 5.95 -23.16
N GLU A 260 3.95 5.78 -22.68
CA GLU A 260 3.51 4.55 -22.02
C GLU A 260 3.45 3.35 -22.98
N GLU A 261 3.16 3.56 -24.26
CA GLU A 261 3.12 2.51 -25.28
C GLU A 261 4.52 1.88 -25.46
N GLU A 262 5.55 2.71 -25.59
CA GLU A 262 6.94 2.25 -25.64
C GLU A 262 7.33 1.48 -24.38
N PHE A 263 6.98 2.02 -23.21
CA PHE A 263 7.22 1.36 -21.93
C PHE A 263 6.56 -0.03 -21.88
N MET A 264 5.29 -0.14 -22.28
CA MET A 264 4.58 -1.41 -22.33
C MET A 264 5.21 -2.40 -23.30
N ALA A 265 5.69 -1.92 -24.45
CA ALA A 265 6.32 -2.77 -25.46
C ALA A 265 7.68 -3.31 -25.01
N LYS A 266 8.47 -2.53 -24.25
CA LYS A 266 9.87 -2.83 -23.91
C LYS A 266 10.10 -3.33 -22.49
N ALA A 267 9.30 -2.90 -21.50
CA ALA A 267 9.64 -3.07 -20.09
C ALA A 267 8.52 -3.62 -19.21
N ALA A 268 7.26 -3.63 -19.62
CA ALA A 268 6.14 -4.11 -18.82
C ALA A 268 5.34 -5.18 -19.53
N LYS A 269 4.78 -6.11 -18.76
CA LYS A 269 3.89 -7.18 -19.27
C LYS A 269 2.43 -6.95 -18.90
N THR A 270 2.16 -5.97 -18.04
CA THR A 270 0.81 -5.65 -17.57
C THR A 270 0.68 -4.14 -17.37
N PRO A 271 -0.50 -3.54 -17.56
CA PRO A 271 -0.73 -2.12 -17.35
C PRO A 271 -0.27 -1.65 -15.97
N ARG A 272 0.20 -0.42 -15.89
CA ARG A 272 0.64 0.21 -14.64
C ARG A 272 -0.40 1.18 -14.11
N SER A 273 -0.60 1.13 -12.81
CA SER A 273 -1.35 2.12 -12.07
C SER A 273 -0.47 3.35 -11.84
N ASN A 274 -0.87 4.50 -12.36
CA ASN A 274 -0.27 5.80 -12.04
C ASN A 274 -1.40 6.70 -11.59
N CYS A 275 -1.39 7.13 -10.32
CA CYS A 275 -2.50 7.89 -9.74
C CYS A 275 -2.06 8.79 -8.59
N VAL A 276 -2.91 9.76 -8.30
CA VAL A 276 -2.82 10.62 -7.12
C VAL A 276 -3.96 10.26 -6.18
N LEU A 277 -3.66 10.15 -4.88
CA LEU A 277 -4.62 9.88 -3.81
C LEU A 277 -4.84 11.14 -2.98
N ASP A 278 -6.07 11.39 -2.59
CA ASP A 278 -6.46 12.44 -1.66
C ASP A 278 -6.19 11.99 -0.23
N THR A 279 -5.59 12.86 0.60
CA THR A 279 -5.22 12.58 2.00
C THR A 279 -6.08 13.31 3.02
N SER A 280 -7.06 14.08 2.57
CA SER A 280 -7.85 14.98 3.42
C SER A 280 -8.61 14.25 4.53
N LYS A 281 -9.03 13.00 4.31
CA LYS A 281 -9.68 12.18 5.33
C LYS A 281 -8.74 11.86 6.49
N LEU A 282 -7.49 11.48 6.21
CA LEU A 282 -6.49 11.20 7.23
C LEU A 282 -6.14 12.46 8.03
N GLU A 283 -5.96 13.58 7.33
CA GLU A 283 -5.73 14.90 7.93
C GLU A 283 -6.92 15.34 8.79
N GLY A 284 -8.15 15.09 8.32
CA GLY A 284 -9.39 15.43 9.01
C GLY A 284 -9.58 14.71 10.36
N VAL A 285 -8.94 13.56 10.57
CA VAL A 285 -8.89 12.87 11.87
C VAL A 285 -7.65 13.23 12.69
N GLY A 286 -6.92 14.26 12.28
CA GLY A 286 -5.75 14.81 13.00
C GLY A 286 -4.50 13.94 12.87
N ILE A 287 -4.36 13.15 11.81
CA ILE A 287 -3.15 12.39 11.48
C ILE A 287 -2.50 13.05 10.27
N ASN A 288 -1.38 13.73 10.50
CA ASN A 288 -0.67 14.49 9.49
C ASN A 288 0.64 13.78 9.13
N MET A 289 0.90 13.62 7.84
CA MET A 289 2.15 13.15 7.28
C MET A 289 2.93 14.32 6.68
N ARG A 290 4.24 14.19 6.54
CA ARG A 290 5.06 15.20 5.85
C ARG A 290 4.62 15.34 4.39
N PRO A 291 4.64 16.55 3.79
CA PRO A 291 4.47 16.69 2.34
C PRO A 291 5.46 15.81 1.56
N VAL A 292 5.04 15.30 0.41
CA VAL A 292 5.82 14.29 -0.35
C VAL A 292 7.23 14.79 -0.72
N HIS A 293 7.39 16.07 -1.09
CA HIS A 293 8.70 16.65 -1.41
C HIS A 293 9.62 16.69 -0.21
N GLU A 294 9.10 17.05 0.97
CA GLU A 294 9.88 17.06 2.23
C GLU A 294 10.28 15.64 2.64
N ALA A 295 9.39 14.67 2.47
CA ALA A 295 9.66 13.27 2.77
C ALA A 295 10.74 12.67 1.86
N LEU A 296 10.72 13.02 0.56
CA LEU A 296 11.75 12.64 -0.41
C LEU A 296 13.10 13.29 -0.09
N ASP A 297 13.10 14.60 0.13
CA ASP A 297 14.29 15.38 0.47
C ASP A 297 14.96 14.82 1.74
N TRP A 298 14.16 14.56 2.78
CA TRP A 298 14.65 13.95 4.01
C TRP A 298 15.23 12.54 3.79
N SER A 299 14.54 11.70 3.01
CA SER A 299 15.00 10.33 2.76
C SER A 299 16.32 10.31 1.98
N LEU A 300 16.48 11.22 1.02
CA LEU A 300 17.72 11.34 0.23
C LEU A 300 18.87 11.95 1.03
N GLN A 301 18.60 12.93 1.92
CA GLN A 301 19.62 13.46 2.84
C GLN A 301 20.14 12.39 3.81
N ASN A 302 19.30 11.43 4.18
CA ASN A 302 19.63 10.34 5.09
C ASN A 302 19.88 9.01 4.35
N TRP A 303 20.16 9.07 3.06
CA TRP A 303 20.31 7.89 2.21
C TRP A 303 21.44 6.97 2.70
N ARG A 304 21.13 5.68 2.81
CA ARG A 304 22.04 4.63 3.23
C ARG A 304 22.15 3.61 2.12
N PRO A 305 23.23 3.62 1.31
CA PRO A 305 23.45 2.62 0.29
C PRO A 305 23.58 1.22 0.92
N GLU A 306 23.19 0.20 0.15
CA GLU A 306 23.41 -1.20 0.51
C GLU A 306 24.94 -1.43 0.62
N ALA A 307 25.40 -2.06 1.74
CA ALA A 307 26.81 -2.28 2.05
C ALA A 307 27.43 -3.37 1.17
#